data_2b7f039a5a3d18b5e786d366c0c579ef
#
_entry.id   2b7f039a5a3d18b5e786d366c0c579ef
#
_cell.length_a   1.000
_cell.length_b   1.000
_cell.length_c   1.000
_cell.angle_alpha   90.00
_cell.angle_beta   90.00
_cell.angle_gamma   90.00
#
_symmetry.space_group_name_H-M   'P 1'
#
loop_
_entity.id
_entity.type
_entity.pdbx_description
1 polymer ?
#
loop_
_entity_poly.entity_id
_entity_poly.type
_entity_poly.pdbx_seq_one_letter_code
_entity_poly.pdbx_strand_id
1 'polypeptide(L)'
;AEVLGCNKIALGHHFDDVIETILMSMIYGGQVETMMPKLHSANFPGMQLIRPMYLIREADIKHWCSYHNLRFIQCACRFTDTCTTCNPSSNTSSKRQKIKQLIAELAEDNPQIEKNIFRSVENVHLNKIISYQQNKQFHSFLDDYDNHPEKPKE
;
A
#
# COMPACT_ATOMS: atom_id res chain seq x y z
N ALA A 1 -3.96 -23.74 -5.76
CA ALA A 1 -3.17 -23.36 -6.94
C ALA A 1 -2.42 -24.59 -7.48
N GLU A 2 -1.69 -25.31 -6.66
CA GLU A 2 -0.89 -26.47 -7.03
C GLU A 2 -1.73 -27.56 -7.73
N VAL A 3 -2.88 -27.94 -7.14
CA VAL A 3 -3.84 -28.92 -7.72
C VAL A 3 -4.33 -28.51 -9.11
N LEU A 4 -4.36 -27.22 -9.42
CA LEU A 4 -4.80 -26.67 -10.68
C LEU A 4 -3.63 -26.32 -11.64
N GLY A 5 -2.39 -26.68 -11.27
CA GLY A 5 -1.20 -26.34 -12.04
C GLY A 5 -0.91 -24.83 -12.15
N CYS A 6 -1.49 -24.01 -11.25
CA CYS A 6 -1.27 -22.58 -11.24
C CYS A 6 -0.03 -22.22 -10.43
N ASN A 7 0.78 -21.32 -10.95
CA ASN A 7 1.98 -20.79 -10.29
C ASN A 7 1.83 -19.35 -9.81
N LYS A 8 0.63 -18.78 -9.89
CA LYS A 8 0.32 -17.41 -9.44
C LYS A 8 -0.98 -17.35 -8.67
N ILE A 9 -0.99 -16.48 -7.66
CA ILE A 9 -2.20 -16.07 -6.92
C ILE A 9 -2.42 -14.59 -7.19
N ALA A 10 -3.57 -14.25 -7.79
CA ALA A 10 -3.97 -12.88 -8.05
C ALA A 10 -4.82 -12.35 -6.88
N LEU A 11 -4.43 -11.22 -6.30
CA LEU A 11 -5.18 -10.51 -5.27
C LEU A 11 -5.87 -9.28 -5.86
N GLY A 12 -7.08 -8.98 -5.35
CA GLY A 12 -7.91 -7.87 -5.79
C GLY A 12 -7.55 -6.49 -5.23
N HIS A 13 -6.32 -6.31 -4.72
CA HIS A 13 -5.88 -5.00 -4.23
C HIS A 13 -5.74 -4.01 -5.38
N HIS A 14 -6.18 -2.78 -5.14
CA HIS A 14 -6.22 -1.69 -6.10
C HIS A 14 -5.43 -0.47 -5.61
N PHE A 15 -5.36 0.59 -6.40
CA PHE A 15 -4.56 1.79 -6.12
C PHE A 15 -4.86 2.41 -4.75
N ASP A 16 -6.15 2.52 -4.39
CA ASP A 16 -6.56 3.11 -3.12
C ASP A 16 -6.07 2.28 -1.92
N ASP A 17 -6.05 0.93 -2.03
CA ASP A 17 -5.46 0.06 -1.00
C ASP A 17 -3.96 0.31 -0.82
N VAL A 18 -3.25 0.61 -1.91
CA VAL A 18 -1.81 0.88 -1.89
C VAL A 18 -1.52 2.15 -1.12
N ILE A 19 -2.17 3.27 -1.46
CA ILE A 19 -1.95 4.56 -0.80
C ILE A 19 -2.41 4.54 0.67
N GLU A 20 -3.50 3.85 1.00
CA GLU A 20 -3.92 3.60 2.38
C GLU A 20 -2.85 2.83 3.15
N THR A 21 -2.24 1.80 2.54
CA THR A 21 -1.19 1.00 3.18
C THR A 21 0.06 1.83 3.44
N ILE A 22 0.49 2.68 2.50
CA ILE A 22 1.63 3.59 2.68
C ILE A 22 1.42 4.47 3.91
N LEU A 23 0.28 5.17 4.01
CA LEU A 23 -0.01 6.04 5.14
C LEU A 23 -0.19 5.27 6.46
N MET A 24 -0.82 4.09 6.42
CA MET A 24 -0.95 3.24 7.60
C MET A 24 0.42 2.82 8.13
N SER A 25 1.34 2.44 7.26
CA SER A 25 2.69 2.05 7.61
C SER A 25 3.46 3.21 8.23
N MET A 26 3.35 4.42 7.65
CA MET A 26 3.99 5.63 8.18
C MET A 26 3.42 6.05 9.54
N ILE A 27 2.09 6.18 9.64
CA ILE A 27 1.43 6.81 10.81
C ILE A 27 1.34 5.83 11.99
N TYR A 28 1.10 4.55 11.73
CA TYR A 28 0.88 3.56 12.79
C TYR A 28 2.02 2.55 12.93
N GLY A 29 2.87 2.40 11.91
CA GLY A 29 3.99 1.46 11.91
C GLY A 29 5.36 2.13 12.10
N GLY A 30 5.47 3.46 11.88
CA GLY A 30 6.76 4.17 11.91
C GLY A 30 7.71 3.71 10.80
N GLN A 31 7.18 3.22 9.69
CA GLN A 31 7.95 2.65 8.58
C GLN A 31 7.44 3.22 7.26
N VAL A 32 8.30 3.33 6.26
CA VAL A 32 7.92 3.67 4.89
C VAL A 32 7.95 2.40 4.06
N GLU A 33 6.79 1.77 3.93
CA GLU A 33 6.65 0.56 3.14
C GLU A 33 5.28 0.51 2.45
N THR A 34 5.17 -0.31 1.42
CA THR A 34 3.92 -0.52 0.69
C THR A 34 3.74 -1.98 0.31
N MET A 35 2.56 -2.35 -0.14
CA MET A 35 2.35 -3.66 -0.73
C MET A 35 2.96 -3.69 -2.14
N MET A 36 3.77 -4.70 -2.44
CA MET A 36 4.42 -4.84 -3.75
C MET A 36 3.42 -5.32 -4.81
N PRO A 37 3.49 -4.82 -6.06
CA PRO A 37 2.61 -5.25 -7.16
C PRO A 37 2.75 -6.74 -7.48
N LYS A 38 3.95 -7.28 -7.28
CA LYS A 38 4.22 -8.72 -7.38
C LYS A 38 5.36 -9.13 -6.47
N LEU A 39 5.31 -10.35 -5.95
CA LEU A 39 6.37 -10.93 -5.12
C LEU A 39 6.39 -12.45 -5.23
N HIS A 40 7.56 -13.03 -4.98
CA HIS A 40 7.68 -14.48 -4.80
C HIS A 40 7.19 -14.88 -3.41
N SER A 41 6.47 -15.99 -3.33
CA SER A 41 6.03 -16.52 -2.04
C SER A 41 7.20 -17.05 -1.24
N ALA A 42 7.35 -16.60 -0.01
CA ALA A 42 8.35 -17.13 0.91
C ALA A 42 7.97 -18.55 1.42
N ASN A 43 6.68 -18.85 1.49
CA ASN A 43 6.16 -20.10 2.07
C ASN A 43 5.92 -21.20 1.02
N PHE A 44 5.76 -20.84 -0.25
CA PHE A 44 5.42 -21.75 -1.32
C PHE A 44 6.40 -21.56 -2.49
N PRO A 45 7.47 -22.35 -2.57
CA PRO A 45 8.44 -22.27 -3.66
C PRO A 45 7.77 -22.36 -5.04
N GLY A 46 8.19 -21.52 -5.98
CA GLY A 46 7.63 -21.47 -7.32
C GLY A 46 6.32 -20.68 -7.47
N MET A 47 5.68 -20.29 -6.35
CA MET A 47 4.47 -19.48 -6.36
C MET A 47 4.78 -17.98 -6.36
N GLN A 48 4.00 -17.23 -7.13
CA GLN A 48 4.03 -15.77 -7.15
C GLN A 48 2.68 -15.21 -6.69
N LEU A 49 2.74 -14.10 -5.95
CA LEU A 49 1.59 -13.28 -5.64
C LEU A 49 1.63 -12.06 -6.57
N ILE A 50 0.51 -11.78 -7.21
CA ILE A 50 0.37 -10.63 -8.13
C ILE A 50 -0.86 -9.80 -7.76
N ARG A 51 -0.84 -8.51 -8.08
CA ARG A 51 -1.95 -7.57 -7.89
C ARG A 51 -2.28 -6.88 -9.22
N PRO A 52 -3.10 -7.51 -10.09
CA PRO A 52 -3.35 -6.99 -11.43
C PRO A 52 -4.01 -5.60 -11.45
N MET A 53 -4.79 -5.26 -10.42
CA MET A 53 -5.50 -3.98 -10.31
C MET A 53 -4.70 -2.89 -9.57
N TYR A 54 -3.40 -3.08 -9.36
CA TYR A 54 -2.54 -2.23 -8.52
C TYR A 54 -2.61 -0.73 -8.85
N LEU A 55 -2.81 -0.36 -10.12
CA LEU A 55 -2.89 1.02 -10.60
C LEU A 55 -4.32 1.46 -10.94
N ILE A 56 -5.34 0.63 -10.68
CA ILE A 56 -6.73 0.93 -10.98
C ILE A 56 -7.39 1.53 -9.73
N ARG A 57 -8.19 2.57 -9.91
CA ARG A 57 -8.92 3.23 -8.82
C ARG A 57 -10.13 2.41 -8.37
N GLU A 58 -10.44 2.43 -7.08
CA GLU A 58 -11.65 1.82 -6.52
C GLU A 58 -12.92 2.35 -7.22
N ALA A 59 -12.94 3.66 -7.50
CA ALA A 59 -14.05 4.30 -8.20
C ALA A 59 -14.28 3.74 -9.60
N ASP A 60 -13.20 3.49 -10.36
CA ASP A 60 -13.28 2.93 -11.73
C ASP A 60 -13.79 1.48 -11.68
N ILE A 61 -13.33 0.70 -10.70
CA ILE A 61 -13.80 -0.67 -10.48
C ILE A 61 -15.31 -0.66 -10.19
N LYS A 62 -15.76 0.20 -9.28
CA LYS A 62 -17.19 0.33 -8.92
C LYS A 62 -18.02 0.76 -10.11
N HIS A 63 -17.54 1.72 -10.91
CA HIS A 63 -18.21 2.18 -12.13
C HIS A 63 -18.34 1.03 -13.15
N TRP A 64 -17.25 0.30 -13.38
CA TRP A 64 -17.23 -0.85 -14.28
C TRP A 64 -18.21 -1.95 -13.84
N CYS A 65 -18.22 -2.26 -12.53
CA CYS A 65 -19.15 -3.24 -11.95
C CYS A 65 -20.62 -2.81 -12.14
N SER A 66 -20.91 -1.54 -11.91
CA SER A 66 -22.25 -0.98 -12.12
C SER A 66 -22.67 -1.03 -13.59
N TYR A 67 -21.78 -0.66 -14.51
CA TYR A 67 -22.04 -0.71 -15.95
C TYR A 67 -22.38 -2.12 -16.45
N HIS A 68 -21.69 -3.13 -15.93
CA HIS A 68 -21.92 -4.54 -16.28
C HIS A 68 -22.97 -5.25 -15.41
N ASN A 69 -23.66 -4.52 -14.51
CA ASN A 69 -24.66 -5.07 -13.59
C ASN A 69 -24.12 -6.23 -12.72
N LEU A 70 -22.83 -6.19 -12.38
CA LEU A 70 -22.21 -7.20 -11.54
C LEU A 70 -22.54 -6.96 -10.07
N ARG A 71 -22.91 -8.05 -9.37
CA ARG A 71 -23.19 -8.01 -7.94
C ARG A 71 -22.13 -8.83 -7.20
N PHE A 72 -21.45 -8.19 -6.26
CA PHE A 72 -20.47 -8.83 -5.41
C PHE A 72 -20.95 -8.86 -3.96
N ILE A 73 -20.46 -9.82 -3.20
CA ILE A 73 -20.67 -9.86 -1.76
C ILE A 73 -19.95 -8.66 -1.16
N GLN A 74 -20.70 -7.75 -0.54
CA GLN A 74 -20.16 -6.52 0.02
C GLN A 74 -19.22 -6.77 1.21
N CYS A 75 -19.42 -7.84 1.96
CA CYS A 75 -18.55 -8.23 3.05
C CYS A 75 -18.54 -9.76 3.24
N ALA A 76 -17.35 -10.35 3.20
CA ALA A 76 -17.12 -11.74 3.55
C ALA A 76 -16.94 -11.95 5.08
N CYS A 77 -17.01 -10.88 5.87
CA CYS A 77 -16.74 -10.89 7.33
C CYS A 77 -17.89 -11.44 8.18
N ARG A 78 -18.61 -12.47 7.71
CA ARG A 78 -19.62 -13.15 8.53
C ARG A 78 -19.07 -13.82 9.81
N PHE A 79 -17.75 -13.82 9.97
CA PHE A 79 -17.06 -14.49 11.07
C PHE A 79 -16.53 -13.54 12.16
N THR A 80 -16.70 -12.22 12.03
CA THR A 80 -16.28 -11.29 13.07
C THR A 80 -17.42 -10.34 13.40
N ASP A 81 -17.94 -10.43 14.63
CA ASP A 81 -18.92 -9.49 15.19
C ASP A 81 -18.42 -8.04 15.24
N THR A 82 -17.19 -7.83 14.82
CA THR A 82 -16.47 -6.54 14.85
C THR A 82 -16.28 -5.89 13.47
N CYS A 83 -16.96 -6.37 12.43
CA CYS A 83 -16.84 -5.75 11.10
C CYS A 83 -17.50 -4.36 11.07
N THR A 84 -16.70 -3.31 11.14
CA THR A 84 -17.14 -1.91 11.07
C THR A 84 -17.76 -1.53 9.72
N THR A 85 -17.46 -2.27 8.65
CA THR A 85 -18.06 -2.06 7.32
C THR A 85 -19.51 -2.54 7.25
N CYS A 86 -19.86 -3.59 8.01
CA CYS A 86 -21.19 -4.20 8.03
C CYS A 86 -22.07 -3.65 9.14
N ASN A 87 -21.48 -3.00 10.15
CA ASN A 87 -22.19 -2.48 11.31
C ASN A 87 -21.80 -1.02 11.56
N PRO A 88 -22.48 -0.06 10.91
CA PRO A 88 -22.18 1.38 11.04
C PRO A 88 -22.38 1.92 12.47
N SER A 89 -23.01 1.14 13.36
CA SER A 89 -23.25 1.51 14.75
C SER A 89 -22.08 1.26 15.70
N SER A 90 -21.00 0.59 15.24
CA SER A 90 -19.81 0.41 16.06
C SER A 90 -18.98 1.71 16.02
N ASN A 91 -18.95 2.40 17.16
CA ASN A 91 -18.20 3.66 17.38
C ASN A 91 -16.67 3.55 17.22
N THR A 92 -16.16 2.43 16.70
CA THR A 92 -14.73 2.17 16.53
C THR A 92 -14.41 2.14 15.05
N SER A 93 -14.23 3.34 14.46
CA SER A 93 -13.70 3.40 13.08
C SER A 93 -12.34 2.70 13.03
N SER A 94 -12.18 1.72 12.12
CA SER A 94 -10.91 1.02 11.94
C SER A 94 -9.80 2.03 11.56
N LYS A 95 -8.53 1.73 11.93
CA LYS A 95 -7.38 2.56 11.53
C LYS A 95 -7.40 2.85 10.03
N ARG A 96 -7.74 1.85 9.22
CA ARG A 96 -7.85 1.98 7.76
C ARG A 96 -8.92 3.00 7.35
N GLN A 97 -10.08 2.98 7.99
CA GLN A 97 -11.15 3.92 7.70
C GLN A 97 -10.76 5.37 8.02
N LYS A 98 -10.02 5.58 9.11
CA LYS A 98 -9.46 6.91 9.45
C LYS A 98 -8.47 7.39 8.39
N ILE A 99 -7.60 6.52 7.89
CA ILE A 99 -6.67 6.86 6.80
C ILE A 99 -7.43 7.18 5.51
N LYS A 100 -8.44 6.40 5.16
CA LYS A 100 -9.27 6.66 3.97
C LYS A 100 -9.95 8.03 4.06
N GLN A 101 -10.48 8.39 5.23
CA GLN A 101 -11.07 9.70 5.47
C GLN A 101 -10.02 10.82 5.37
N LEU A 102 -8.86 10.66 5.99
CA LEU A 102 -7.75 11.62 5.90
C LEU A 102 -7.31 11.87 4.45
N ILE A 103 -7.17 10.81 3.64
CA ILE A 103 -6.82 10.95 2.23
C ILE A 103 -7.90 11.75 1.49
N ALA A 104 -9.18 11.48 1.75
CA ALA A 104 -10.30 12.20 1.12
C ALA A 104 -10.29 13.68 1.48
N GLU A 105 -10.11 14.02 2.76
CA GLU A 105 -9.99 15.41 3.24
C GLU A 105 -8.81 16.15 2.57
N LEU A 106 -7.64 15.52 2.52
CA LEU A 106 -6.46 16.09 1.85
C LEU A 106 -6.64 16.25 0.34
N ALA A 107 -7.42 15.38 -0.29
CA ALA A 107 -7.68 15.42 -1.72
C ALA A 107 -8.63 16.58 -2.13
N GLU A 108 -9.45 17.08 -1.20
CA GLU A 108 -10.28 18.29 -1.39
C GLU A 108 -9.39 19.51 -1.62
N ASP A 109 -8.31 19.65 -0.82
CA ASP A 109 -7.37 20.75 -0.93
C ASP A 109 -6.38 20.59 -2.11
N ASN A 110 -5.96 19.35 -2.38
CA ASN A 110 -4.97 19.06 -3.42
C ASN A 110 -5.33 17.80 -4.22
N PRO A 111 -5.86 17.93 -5.44
CA PRO A 111 -6.22 16.80 -6.30
C PRO A 111 -5.06 15.87 -6.68
N GLN A 112 -3.80 16.28 -6.46
CA GLN A 112 -2.62 15.43 -6.72
C GLN A 112 -2.16 14.65 -5.51
N ILE A 113 -2.79 14.80 -4.34
CA ILE A 113 -2.32 14.22 -3.08
C ILE A 113 -2.18 12.70 -3.15
N GLU A 114 -3.15 12.02 -3.73
CA GLU A 114 -3.15 10.57 -3.85
C GLU A 114 -1.99 10.07 -4.72
N LYS A 115 -1.73 10.75 -5.85
CA LYS A 115 -0.57 10.47 -6.72
C LYS A 115 0.74 10.78 -6.02
N ASN A 116 0.77 11.84 -5.21
CA ASN A 116 1.96 12.22 -4.45
C ASN A 116 2.29 11.20 -3.37
N ILE A 117 1.27 10.69 -2.65
CA ILE A 117 1.46 9.60 -1.69
C ILE A 117 2.04 8.36 -2.39
N PHE A 118 1.47 7.97 -3.52
CA PHE A 118 1.97 6.83 -4.29
C PHE A 118 3.41 7.04 -4.76
N ARG A 119 3.71 8.19 -5.36
CA ARG A 119 5.04 8.53 -5.86
C ARG A 119 6.09 8.63 -4.76
N SER A 120 5.72 8.91 -3.53
CA SER A 120 6.67 9.02 -2.41
C SER A 120 7.47 7.74 -2.18
N VAL A 121 6.90 6.58 -2.49
CA VAL A 121 7.58 5.27 -2.37
C VAL A 121 8.28 4.83 -3.67
N GLU A 122 8.02 5.51 -4.80
CA GLU A 122 8.74 5.32 -6.06
C GLU A 122 9.99 6.20 -6.16
N ASN A 123 9.96 7.39 -5.51
CA ASN A 123 11.01 8.41 -5.57
C ASN A 123 11.71 8.57 -4.21
N VAL A 124 12.23 7.49 -3.68
CA VAL A 124 12.96 7.50 -2.41
C VAL A 124 14.40 7.94 -2.63
N HIS A 125 14.77 9.09 -2.07
CA HIS A 125 16.15 9.62 -2.10
C HIS A 125 16.94 9.09 -0.91
N LEU A 126 17.66 7.98 -1.04
CA LEU A 126 18.38 7.33 0.06
C LEU A 126 19.40 8.24 0.74
N ASN A 127 20.00 9.17 0.02
CA ASN A 127 20.93 10.18 0.55
C ASN A 127 20.27 11.31 1.37
N LYS A 128 18.93 11.29 1.48
CA LYS A 128 18.14 12.24 2.28
C LYS A 128 17.32 11.57 3.36
N ILE A 129 17.63 10.31 3.67
CA ILE A 129 16.98 9.52 4.71
C ILE A 129 17.99 9.25 5.82
N ILE A 130 17.55 9.37 7.08
CA ILE A 130 18.42 9.16 8.24
C ILE A 130 18.96 7.72 8.29
N SER A 131 18.10 6.75 7.98
CA SER A 131 18.48 5.34 7.94
C SER A 131 17.47 4.53 7.13
N TYR A 132 17.90 3.38 6.62
CA TYR A 132 17.04 2.42 5.94
C TYR A 132 17.52 0.99 6.14
N GLN A 133 16.63 0.03 5.94
CA GLN A 133 16.97 -1.39 5.93
C GLN A 133 16.88 -1.96 4.51
N GLN A 134 17.92 -2.69 4.10
CA GLN A 134 17.93 -3.45 2.85
C GLN A 134 18.55 -4.83 3.10
N ASN A 135 17.88 -5.90 2.67
CA ASN A 135 18.37 -7.28 2.83
C ASN A 135 18.74 -7.64 4.29
N LYS A 136 17.97 -7.15 5.27
CA LYS A 136 18.21 -7.29 6.72
C LYS A 136 19.48 -6.56 7.21
N GLN A 137 20.11 -5.73 6.41
CA GLN A 137 21.20 -4.85 6.82
C GLN A 137 20.63 -3.45 7.09
N PHE A 138 21.13 -2.86 8.16
CA PHE A 138 20.81 -1.48 8.53
C PHE A 138 21.86 -0.56 7.93
N HIS A 139 21.41 0.52 7.31
CA HIS A 139 22.23 1.58 6.74
C HIS A 139 21.87 2.90 7.40
N SER A 140 22.88 3.67 7.75
CA SER A 140 22.74 4.98 8.38
C SER A 140 23.42 6.04 7.52
N PHE A 141 22.96 7.29 7.58
CA PHE A 141 23.63 8.42 6.95
C PHE A 141 25.06 8.63 7.49
N LEU A 142 25.38 8.08 8.67
CA LEU A 142 26.71 8.16 9.27
C LEU A 142 27.73 7.20 8.61
N ASP A 143 27.26 6.16 7.90
CA ASP A 143 28.16 5.14 7.34
C ASP A 143 29.17 5.73 6.35
N ASP A 144 28.75 6.77 5.61
CA ASP A 144 29.59 7.45 4.61
C ASP A 144 29.86 8.93 4.95
N TYR A 145 29.45 9.42 6.13
CA TYR A 145 29.47 10.85 6.46
C TYR A 145 30.89 11.43 6.39
N ASP A 146 31.88 10.73 6.94
CA ASP A 146 33.26 11.18 6.95
C ASP A 146 34.04 10.84 5.66
N ASN A 147 33.46 10.04 4.78
CA ASN A 147 34.07 9.59 3.54
C ASN A 147 33.69 10.42 2.31
N HIS A 148 32.79 11.40 2.45
CA HIS A 148 32.47 12.34 1.36
C HIS A 148 33.59 13.36 1.21
N PRO A 149 34.40 13.32 0.12
CA PRO A 149 35.32 14.40 -0.14
C PRO A 149 34.50 15.69 -0.34
N GLU A 150 34.84 16.74 0.42
CA GLU A 150 34.30 18.09 0.19
C GLU A 150 34.47 18.41 -1.29
N LYS A 151 33.37 18.67 -2.01
CA LYS A 151 33.49 19.20 -3.38
C LYS A 151 34.27 20.53 -3.29
N PRO A 152 35.35 20.73 -4.08
CA PRO A 152 36.02 21.99 -4.09
C PRO A 152 34.99 23.08 -4.44
N LYS A 153 34.95 24.14 -3.63
CA LYS A 153 34.13 25.32 -3.91
C LYS A 153 34.66 25.95 -5.22
N GLU A 154 33.85 25.90 -6.29
CA GLU A 154 34.04 26.73 -7.47
C GLU A 154 33.70 28.18 -7.16
#